data_6796fe2d405d070e02a8559dc9265c22
#
_entry.id   6796fe2d405d070e02a8559dc9265c22
#
_cell.length_a   1.000
_cell.length_b   1.000
_cell.length_c   1.000
_cell.angle_alpha   90.00
_cell.angle_beta   90.00
_cell.angle_gamma   90.00
#
_symmetry.space_group_name_H-M   'P 1'
#
loop_
_entity.id
_entity.type
_entity.pdbx_description
1 polymer ?
#
loop_
_entity_poly.entity_id
_entity_poly.type
_entity_poly.pdbx_seq_one_letter_code
_entity_poly.pdbx_strand_id
1 'polypeptide(L)'
;HSIKDGEMGLTLIKSGTYPNENADIGIHEFTYSIYPHKGRWQEARTVEMAYDLNSPLVSALVPAKGAGGFWSMVSVDQPDCFVEMMKKAENGNGYILRIYENRNTRTPMTVKLGFEISRVEECDLLERPLRPIETDGYRFKDFIKPYEIKTYRICPVRA
;
A
#
# COMPACT_ATOMS: atom_id res chain seq x y z
N HIS A 1 -3.90 7.86 -20.31
CA HIS A 1 -3.50 6.93 -21.39
C HIS A 1 -4.70 6.65 -22.29
N SER A 2 -4.42 6.32 -23.53
CA SER A 2 -5.41 5.89 -24.52
C SER A 2 -4.89 4.66 -25.27
N ILE A 3 -5.80 3.79 -25.71
CA ILE A 3 -5.50 2.69 -26.61
C ILE A 3 -6.53 2.75 -27.74
N LYS A 4 -6.07 2.91 -28.96
CA LYS A 4 -6.93 2.97 -30.13
C LYS A 4 -6.16 2.48 -31.35
N ASP A 5 -6.79 1.65 -32.17
CA ASP A 5 -6.28 1.15 -33.44
C ASP A 5 -4.86 0.55 -33.39
N GLY A 6 -4.54 -0.13 -32.26
CA GLY A 6 -3.22 -0.73 -32.03
C GLY A 6 -2.16 0.25 -31.50
N GLU A 7 -2.50 1.51 -31.31
CA GLU A 7 -1.62 2.53 -30.74
C GLU A 7 -1.91 2.76 -29.27
N MET A 8 -0.84 2.91 -28.46
CA MET A 8 -0.91 3.30 -27.05
C MET A 8 -0.41 4.73 -26.91
N GLY A 9 -1.25 5.61 -26.35
CA GLY A 9 -0.91 6.99 -26.03
C GLY A 9 -0.82 7.22 -24.53
N LEU A 10 0.23 7.92 -24.09
CA LEU A 10 0.41 8.38 -22.71
C LEU A 10 0.51 9.90 -22.71
N THR A 11 -0.46 10.58 -22.09
CA THR A 11 -0.37 12.01 -21.86
C THR A 11 0.52 12.27 -20.65
N LEU A 12 1.64 12.93 -20.84
CA LEU A 12 2.59 13.24 -19.76
C LEU A 12 2.16 14.48 -18.98
N ILE A 13 1.70 15.53 -19.67
CA ILE A 13 1.21 16.76 -19.05
C ILE A 13 -0.08 17.20 -19.74
N LYS A 14 -0.99 17.77 -18.96
CA LYS A 14 -2.14 18.52 -19.43
C LYS A 14 -2.30 19.74 -18.53
N SER A 15 -1.84 20.89 -19.00
CA SER A 15 -1.88 22.16 -18.26
C SER A 15 -3.06 23.01 -18.67
N GLY A 16 -3.72 23.63 -17.71
CA GLY A 16 -4.73 24.66 -17.95
C GLY A 16 -4.08 26.02 -18.10
N THR A 17 -4.70 26.90 -18.88
CA THR A 17 -4.27 28.30 -19.05
C THR A 17 -5.12 29.26 -18.21
N TYR A 18 -6.14 28.77 -17.54
CA TYR A 18 -7.01 29.52 -16.64
C TYR A 18 -7.22 28.76 -15.33
N PRO A 19 -7.16 29.39 -14.18
CA PRO A 19 -7.01 30.85 -13.92
C PRO A 19 -5.55 31.37 -13.97
N ASN A 20 -4.56 30.49 -14.12
CA ASN A 20 -3.15 30.85 -14.20
C ASN A 20 -2.57 30.51 -15.58
N GLU A 21 -2.25 31.53 -16.36
CA GLU A 21 -1.66 31.36 -17.69
C GLU A 21 -0.27 30.72 -17.68
N ASN A 22 0.42 30.78 -16.54
CA ASN A 22 1.74 30.19 -16.34
C ASN A 22 1.71 28.88 -15.56
N ALA A 23 0.55 28.25 -15.46
CA ALA A 23 0.44 26.94 -14.80
C ALA A 23 1.35 25.93 -15.48
N ASP A 24 2.09 25.18 -14.68
CA ASP A 24 2.99 24.10 -15.11
C ASP A 24 4.11 24.50 -16.08
N ILE A 25 4.44 25.80 -16.21
CA ILE A 25 5.61 26.23 -16.97
C ILE A 25 6.88 25.90 -16.17
N GLY A 26 7.72 25.02 -16.73
CA GLY A 26 8.96 24.60 -16.10
C GLY A 26 9.52 23.30 -16.68
N ILE A 27 10.56 22.79 -16.05
CA ILE A 27 11.14 21.48 -16.36
C ILE A 27 10.36 20.43 -15.61
N HIS A 28 9.94 19.39 -16.32
CA HIS A 28 9.23 18.25 -15.74
C HIS A 28 9.99 16.98 -16.03
N GLU A 29 10.16 16.14 -15.02
CA GLU A 29 10.79 14.82 -15.14
C GLU A 29 9.73 13.74 -14.96
N PHE A 30 9.73 12.76 -15.85
CA PHE A 30 8.77 11.68 -15.85
C PHE A 30 9.49 10.33 -15.92
N THR A 31 8.99 9.37 -15.15
CA THR A 31 9.38 7.97 -15.28
C THR A 31 8.14 7.16 -15.67
N TYR A 32 8.24 6.39 -16.74
CA TYR A 32 7.20 5.45 -17.17
C TYR A 32 7.84 4.15 -17.61
N SER A 33 7.06 3.07 -17.54
CA SER A 33 7.51 1.74 -17.88
C SER A 33 6.47 1.03 -18.73
N ILE A 34 6.92 0.17 -19.61
CA ILE A 34 6.08 -0.80 -20.33
C ILE A 34 6.40 -2.17 -19.74
N TYR A 35 5.36 -2.85 -19.27
CA TYR A 35 5.47 -4.17 -18.67
C TYR A 35 4.71 -5.23 -19.49
N PRO A 36 5.35 -5.86 -20.48
CA PRO A 36 4.75 -6.94 -21.25
C PRO A 36 4.64 -8.20 -20.39
N HIS A 37 3.47 -8.83 -20.37
CA HIS A 37 3.24 -10.04 -19.60
C HIS A 37 2.28 -11.00 -20.29
N LYS A 38 2.30 -12.28 -19.93
CA LYS A 38 1.30 -13.26 -20.31
C LYS A 38 0.15 -13.24 -19.29
N GLY A 39 -1.04 -13.68 -19.72
CA GLY A 39 -2.22 -13.78 -18.86
C GLY A 39 -2.82 -12.44 -18.48
N ARG A 40 -3.65 -12.46 -17.45
CA ARG A 40 -4.33 -11.27 -16.94
C ARG A 40 -3.38 -10.47 -16.05
N TRP A 41 -3.62 -9.17 -15.93
CA TRP A 41 -2.83 -8.27 -15.07
C TRP A 41 -2.81 -8.71 -13.60
N GLN A 42 -3.90 -9.35 -13.10
CA GLN A 42 -3.97 -9.90 -11.75
C GLN A 42 -2.97 -11.05 -11.52
N GLU A 43 -2.75 -11.88 -12.56
CA GLU A 43 -1.84 -13.02 -12.52
C GLU A 43 -0.38 -12.59 -12.71
N ALA A 44 -0.19 -11.51 -13.44
CA ALA A 44 1.13 -10.99 -13.82
C ALA A 44 1.78 -10.10 -12.76
N ARG A 45 1.20 -9.96 -11.56
CA ARG A 45 1.71 -9.08 -10.50
C ARG A 45 1.92 -7.63 -10.95
N THR A 46 1.04 -7.12 -11.81
CA THR A 46 1.20 -5.79 -12.41
C THR A 46 1.17 -4.67 -11.35
N VAL A 47 0.36 -4.82 -10.30
CA VAL A 47 0.28 -3.85 -9.21
C VAL A 47 1.60 -3.82 -8.43
N GLU A 48 2.16 -4.97 -8.09
CA GLU A 48 3.43 -5.08 -7.38
C GLU A 48 4.58 -4.46 -8.21
N MET A 49 4.62 -4.74 -9.51
CA MET A 49 5.63 -4.14 -10.41
C MET A 49 5.48 -2.62 -10.52
N ALA A 50 4.25 -2.10 -10.45
CA ALA A 50 4.01 -0.66 -10.40
C ALA A 50 4.49 -0.03 -9.08
N TYR A 51 4.34 -0.74 -7.95
CA TYR A 51 4.90 -0.30 -6.68
C TYR A 51 6.43 -0.30 -6.69
N ASP A 52 7.07 -1.33 -7.24
CA ASP A 52 8.53 -1.39 -7.36
C ASP A 52 9.08 -0.19 -8.17
N LEU A 53 8.36 0.23 -9.21
CA LEU A 53 8.71 1.43 -9.98
C LEU A 53 8.54 2.73 -9.19
N ASN A 54 7.45 2.87 -8.44
CA ASN A 54 7.08 4.11 -7.75
C ASN A 54 7.71 4.25 -6.36
N SER A 55 8.13 3.13 -5.77
CA SER A 55 8.74 3.06 -4.43
C SER A 55 10.01 2.23 -4.46
N PRO A 56 11.07 2.71 -5.12
CA PRO A 56 12.29 1.96 -5.28
C PRO A 56 12.97 1.67 -3.93
N LEU A 57 13.67 0.54 -3.87
CA LEU A 57 14.43 0.14 -2.67
C LEU A 57 15.50 1.19 -2.34
N VAL A 58 15.57 1.55 -1.07
CA VAL A 58 16.63 2.40 -0.53
C VAL A 58 17.70 1.51 0.10
N SER A 59 18.95 1.70 -0.30
CA SER A 59 20.10 0.97 0.25
C SER A 59 21.03 1.90 1.03
N ALA A 60 21.59 1.40 2.13
CA ALA A 60 22.58 2.11 2.92
C ALA A 60 23.69 1.15 3.37
N LEU A 61 24.94 1.64 3.37
CA LEU A 61 26.05 0.91 3.98
C LEU A 61 26.01 1.09 5.49
N VAL A 62 25.95 -0.01 6.21
CA VAL A 62 26.01 -0.02 7.67
C VAL A 62 27.20 -0.87 8.12
N PRO A 63 27.86 -0.53 9.26
CA PRO A 63 28.88 -1.39 9.82
C PRO A 63 28.32 -2.78 10.10
N ALA A 64 28.99 -3.83 9.62
CA ALA A 64 28.59 -5.21 9.85
C ALA A 64 28.69 -5.55 11.36
N LYS A 65 27.55 -5.59 12.03
CA LYS A 65 27.42 -6.09 13.39
C LYS A 65 26.43 -7.26 13.39
N GLY A 66 26.95 -8.48 13.33
CA GLY A 66 26.16 -9.69 13.41
C GLY A 66 25.74 -10.28 12.05
N ALA A 67 25.01 -11.39 12.09
CA ALA A 67 24.45 -12.04 10.92
C ALA A 67 23.33 -11.19 10.29
N GLY A 68 23.28 -11.12 8.97
CA GLY A 68 22.19 -10.52 8.25
C GLY A 68 20.85 -11.21 8.59
N GLY A 69 19.77 -10.47 8.52
CA GLY A 69 18.43 -10.98 8.78
C GLY A 69 17.37 -10.24 7.94
N PHE A 70 16.20 -10.83 7.90
CA PHE A 70 15.01 -10.22 7.32
C PHE A 70 14.01 -9.88 8.43
N TRP A 71 13.51 -8.67 8.40
CA TRP A 71 12.44 -8.23 9.29
C TRP A 71 11.38 -7.47 8.50
N SER A 72 10.11 -7.71 8.82
CA SER A 72 8.99 -7.00 8.23
C SER A 72 8.13 -6.36 9.32
N MET A 73 7.82 -5.08 9.16
CA MET A 73 6.93 -4.37 10.07
C MET A 73 5.50 -4.90 9.99
N VAL A 74 5.03 -5.25 8.80
CA VAL A 74 3.71 -5.82 8.54
C VAL A 74 3.76 -6.75 7.35
N SER A 75 3.02 -7.85 7.42
CA SER A 75 2.81 -8.75 6.29
C SER A 75 1.37 -9.25 6.27
N VAL A 76 0.86 -9.54 5.08
CA VAL A 76 -0.46 -10.14 4.84
C VAL A 76 -0.25 -11.45 4.10
N ASP A 77 -0.98 -12.50 4.48
CA ASP A 77 -0.84 -13.84 3.93
C ASP A 77 -1.49 -14.02 2.54
N GLN A 78 -2.23 -13.02 2.07
CA GLN A 78 -2.97 -13.10 0.80
C GLN A 78 -2.35 -12.19 -0.26
N PRO A 79 -2.05 -12.71 -1.45
CA PRO A 79 -1.48 -11.93 -2.55
C PRO A 79 -2.46 -10.89 -3.13
N ASP A 80 -3.75 -11.02 -2.83
CA ASP A 80 -4.82 -10.12 -3.27
C ASP A 80 -4.94 -8.89 -2.37
N CYS A 81 -4.33 -8.94 -1.18
CA CYS A 81 -4.38 -7.89 -0.18
C CYS A 81 -3.08 -7.10 -0.17
N PHE A 82 -3.16 -5.82 -0.46
CA PHE A 82 -2.02 -4.94 -0.55
C PHE A 82 -1.95 -3.98 0.65
N VAL A 83 -0.79 -3.92 1.29
CA VAL A 83 -0.52 -2.94 2.35
C VAL A 83 -0.20 -1.61 1.68
N GLU A 84 -1.16 -0.67 1.73
CA GLU A 84 -1.01 0.66 1.13
C GLU A 84 -0.12 1.56 1.97
N MET A 85 -0.36 1.58 3.28
CA MET A 85 0.41 2.43 4.18
C MET A 85 0.36 1.95 5.62
N MET A 86 1.40 2.31 6.36
CA MET A 86 1.39 2.31 7.82
C MET A 86 1.94 3.65 8.31
N LYS A 87 1.16 4.36 9.12
CA LYS A 87 1.54 5.68 9.68
C LYS A 87 1.18 5.78 11.15
N LYS A 88 1.69 6.78 11.85
CA LYS A 88 1.22 7.14 13.17
C LYS A 88 -0.23 7.66 13.10
N ALA A 89 -1.07 7.27 14.06
CA ALA A 89 -2.45 7.78 14.13
C ALA A 89 -2.47 9.30 14.37
N GLU A 90 -3.42 10.02 13.77
CA GLU A 90 -3.55 11.48 13.90
C GLU A 90 -3.68 11.93 15.37
N ASN A 91 -4.41 11.18 16.16
CA ASN A 91 -4.56 11.44 17.59
C ASN A 91 -3.39 10.94 18.46
N GLY A 92 -2.32 10.43 17.84
CA GLY A 92 -1.15 9.88 18.53
C GLY A 92 -1.34 8.53 19.20
N ASN A 93 -2.51 7.90 19.10
CA ASN A 93 -2.79 6.62 19.76
C ASN A 93 -2.59 5.44 18.81
N GLY A 94 -1.36 4.96 18.74
CA GLY A 94 -0.97 3.82 17.93
C GLY A 94 -0.66 4.16 16.46
N TYR A 95 -0.78 3.16 15.62
CA TYR A 95 -0.52 3.23 14.18
C TYR A 95 -1.79 2.95 13.38
N ILE A 96 -1.89 3.57 12.22
CA ILE A 96 -2.93 3.29 11.22
C ILE A 96 -2.31 2.42 10.13
N LEU A 97 -2.93 1.28 9.90
CA LEU A 97 -2.62 0.37 8.81
C LEU A 97 -3.76 0.40 7.81
N ARG A 98 -3.45 0.63 6.54
CA ARG A 98 -4.43 0.58 5.45
C ARG A 98 -4.09 -0.53 4.49
N ILE A 99 -5.09 -1.37 4.21
CA ILE A 99 -5.00 -2.51 3.30
C ILE A 99 -6.11 -2.39 2.29
N TYR A 100 -5.85 -2.74 1.04
CA TYR A 100 -6.88 -2.84 0.01
C TYR A 100 -6.77 -4.17 -0.74
N GLU A 101 -7.91 -4.63 -1.25
CA GLU A 101 -8.00 -5.79 -2.14
C GLU A 101 -7.89 -5.29 -3.60
N ASN A 102 -7.08 -5.95 -4.44
CA ASN A 102 -6.75 -5.47 -5.78
C ASN A 102 -7.06 -6.44 -6.93
N ARG A 103 -7.70 -7.59 -6.68
CA ARG A 103 -7.95 -8.63 -7.71
C ARG A 103 -9.42 -8.99 -7.90
N ASN A 104 -10.34 -8.23 -7.28
CA ASN A 104 -11.77 -8.48 -7.31
C ASN A 104 -12.15 -9.82 -6.64
N THR A 105 -11.53 -10.14 -5.54
CA THR A 105 -11.78 -11.35 -4.77
C THR A 105 -12.36 -11.04 -3.40
N ARG A 106 -13.00 -12.06 -2.82
CA ARG A 106 -13.54 -12.01 -1.47
C ARG A 106 -12.63 -12.89 -0.60
N THR A 107 -11.77 -12.27 0.20
CA THR A 107 -10.61 -12.96 0.77
C THR A 107 -10.57 -12.88 2.30
N PRO A 108 -10.51 -14.02 3.02
CA PRO A 108 -10.06 -14.02 4.40
C PRO A 108 -8.56 -13.74 4.44
N MET A 109 -8.12 -12.87 5.32
CA MET A 109 -6.71 -12.50 5.44
C MET A 109 -6.22 -12.59 6.88
N THR A 110 -4.94 -12.92 7.03
CA THR A 110 -4.22 -12.81 8.29
C THR A 110 -3.15 -11.73 8.14
N VAL A 111 -3.22 -10.73 9.00
CA VAL A 111 -2.22 -9.67 9.10
C VAL A 111 -1.28 -9.99 10.24
N LYS A 112 0.03 -10.03 9.98
CA LYS A 112 1.08 -10.24 10.98
C LYS A 112 1.90 -8.97 11.14
N LEU A 113 2.15 -8.57 12.39
CA LEU A 113 2.99 -7.45 12.79
C LEU A 113 4.36 -7.96 13.26
N GLY A 114 5.42 -7.20 12.99
CA GLY A 114 6.78 -7.47 13.46
C GLY A 114 7.03 -7.05 14.92
N PHE A 115 5.99 -6.60 15.63
CA PHE A 115 6.02 -6.16 17.02
C PHE A 115 4.75 -6.60 17.74
N GLU A 116 4.81 -6.63 19.07
CA GLU A 116 3.67 -7.05 19.89
C GLU A 116 2.60 -5.97 19.96
N ILE A 117 1.34 -6.38 19.80
CA ILE A 117 0.16 -5.51 19.76
C ILE A 117 -0.81 -5.86 20.87
N SER A 118 -1.33 -4.85 21.55
CA SER A 118 -2.30 -4.99 22.63
C SER A 118 -3.74 -4.89 22.15
N ARG A 119 -4.00 -4.15 21.06
CA ARG A 119 -5.34 -3.91 20.54
C ARG A 119 -5.31 -3.62 19.06
N VAL A 120 -6.36 -4.08 18.37
CA VAL A 120 -6.67 -3.77 16.97
C VAL A 120 -8.12 -3.30 16.90
N GLU A 121 -8.35 -2.24 16.12
CA GLU A 121 -9.68 -1.73 15.82
C GLU A 121 -9.80 -1.47 14.31
N GLU A 122 -10.87 -1.94 13.69
CA GLU A 122 -11.26 -1.44 12.37
C GLU A 122 -11.75 -0.01 12.50
N CYS A 123 -11.33 0.85 11.57
CA CYS A 123 -11.66 2.27 11.54
C CYS A 123 -12.22 2.66 10.17
N ASP A 124 -12.89 3.80 10.12
CA ASP A 124 -13.18 4.46 8.84
C ASP A 124 -11.91 5.18 8.29
N LEU A 125 -12.03 5.78 7.11
CA LEU A 125 -10.92 6.50 6.47
C LEU A 125 -10.46 7.75 7.25
N LEU A 126 -11.29 8.26 8.17
CA LEU A 126 -10.97 9.36 9.09
C LEU A 126 -10.47 8.86 10.46
N GLU A 127 -10.06 7.59 10.53
CA GLU A 127 -9.50 6.93 11.73
C GLU A 127 -10.48 6.83 12.92
N ARG A 128 -11.78 6.96 12.70
CA ARG A 128 -12.78 6.77 13.74
C ARG A 128 -13.06 5.29 13.94
N PRO A 129 -13.03 4.77 15.19
CA PRO A 129 -13.24 3.35 15.47
C PRO A 129 -14.64 2.89 15.04
N LEU A 130 -14.71 1.73 14.39
CA LEU A 130 -15.94 1.05 13.99
C LEU A 130 -16.23 -0.18 14.85
N ARG A 131 -15.22 -1.06 14.99
CA ARG A 131 -15.32 -2.28 15.80
C ARG A 131 -13.96 -2.77 16.28
N PRO A 132 -13.89 -3.46 17.41
CA PRO A 132 -12.67 -4.16 17.82
C PRO A 132 -12.44 -5.40 16.93
N ILE A 133 -11.18 -5.77 16.79
CA ILE A 133 -10.70 -6.99 16.13
C ILE A 133 -9.92 -7.80 17.15
N GLU A 134 -10.19 -9.09 17.23
CA GLU A 134 -9.42 -10.01 18.09
C GLU A 134 -7.98 -10.17 17.56
N THR A 135 -7.03 -10.24 18.49
CA THR A 135 -5.60 -10.42 18.20
C THR A 135 -4.99 -11.46 19.13
N ASP A 136 -3.98 -12.19 18.62
CA ASP A 136 -3.14 -13.10 19.41
C ASP A 136 -1.86 -12.43 19.95
N GLY A 137 -1.77 -11.10 19.87
CA GLY A 137 -0.61 -10.32 20.28
C GLY A 137 0.36 -9.97 19.14
N TYR A 138 0.35 -10.71 18.04
CA TYR A 138 1.18 -10.44 16.83
C TYR A 138 0.40 -10.50 15.54
N ARG A 139 -0.82 -11.03 15.57
CA ARG A 139 -1.64 -11.25 14.39
C ARG A 139 -3.08 -10.93 14.68
N PHE A 140 -3.78 -10.57 13.62
CA PHE A 140 -5.23 -10.55 13.60
C PHE A 140 -5.76 -11.09 12.28
N LYS A 141 -7.01 -11.54 12.29
CA LYS A 141 -7.71 -12.04 11.12
C LYS A 141 -8.89 -11.18 10.80
N ASP A 142 -9.13 -10.95 9.55
CA ASP A 142 -10.31 -10.28 9.06
C ASP A 142 -10.64 -10.76 7.64
N PHE A 143 -11.68 -10.18 7.08
CA PHE A 143 -12.21 -10.50 5.78
C PHE A 143 -12.34 -9.22 4.97
N ILE A 144 -11.87 -9.23 3.72
CA ILE A 144 -11.94 -8.09 2.81
C ILE A 144 -12.78 -8.44 1.58
N LYS A 145 -13.60 -7.49 1.14
CA LYS A 145 -14.44 -7.63 -0.05
C LYS A 145 -13.70 -7.20 -1.32
N PRO A 146 -14.23 -7.54 -2.50
CA PRO A 146 -13.68 -7.05 -3.77
C PRO A 146 -13.49 -5.53 -3.79
N TYR A 147 -12.27 -5.10 -4.09
CA TYR A 147 -11.84 -3.69 -4.16
C TYR A 147 -12.13 -2.87 -2.90
N GLU A 148 -12.30 -3.53 -1.76
CA GLU A 148 -12.50 -2.85 -0.48
C GLU A 148 -11.18 -2.28 0.04
N ILE A 149 -11.27 -1.11 0.67
CA ILE A 149 -10.19 -0.51 1.46
C ILE A 149 -10.56 -0.65 2.92
N LYS A 150 -9.67 -1.24 3.70
CA LYS A 150 -9.83 -1.36 5.16
C LYS A 150 -8.75 -0.58 5.89
N THR A 151 -9.15 0.06 6.97
CA THR A 151 -8.26 0.83 7.83
C THR A 151 -8.32 0.23 9.23
N TYR A 152 -7.14 -0.02 9.81
CA TYR A 152 -7.01 -0.57 11.16
C TYR A 152 -6.17 0.35 12.02
N ARG A 153 -6.60 0.57 13.26
CA ARG A 153 -5.76 1.12 14.31
C ARG A 153 -5.08 -0.01 15.05
N ILE A 154 -3.76 0.04 15.11
CA ILE A 154 -2.89 -0.92 15.77
C ILE A 154 -2.27 -0.26 16.99
N CYS A 155 -2.56 -0.76 18.19
CA CYS A 155 -1.96 -0.28 19.42
C CYS A 155 -0.86 -1.27 19.85
N PRO A 156 0.42 -0.87 19.85
CA PRO A 156 1.48 -1.73 20.37
C PRO A 156 1.36 -1.93 21.89
N VAL A 157 1.92 -3.02 22.39
CA VAL A 157 2.21 -3.15 23.82
C VAL A 157 3.25 -2.08 24.16
N ARG A 158 2.97 -1.26 25.16
CA ARG A 158 3.95 -0.26 25.63
C ARG A 158 5.13 -0.99 26.29
N ALA A 159 6.34 -0.68 25.82
CA ALA A 159 7.56 -1.11 26.47
C ALA A 159 7.74 -0.43 27.83
#